data_797cb95a94a33fd7bd97050130be7036
#
_entry.id   797cb95a94a33fd7bd97050130be7036
#
_cell.length_a   1.000
_cell.length_b   1.000
_cell.length_c   1.000
_cell.angle_alpha   90.00
_cell.angle_beta   90.00
_cell.angle_gamma   90.00
#
_symmetry.space_group_name_H-M   'P 1'
#
loop_
_entity.id
_entity.type
_entity.pdbx_description
1 polymer ?
#
loop_
_entity_poly.entity_id
_entity_poly.type
_entity_poly.pdbx_seq_one_letter_code
_entity_poly.pdbx_strand_id
1 'polypeptide(L)'
;MKKSYCILLGLLACLSPVFGQGDADTVISASEQVPAKIVTINTSVGTLKAKLYDDVPNHVRTFIERAKRGEYNGTLFTRVLPEFMIQGGAPDSRNAPAGARCGFGDRNSEIMPEIRPHHFNKRGALAAPRQNDDINPQKKSDMSQFYIVQGKVYTSGELDTLEMIANQDNKEKAMQKF
;
A
#
# COMPACT_ATOMS: atom_id res chain seq x y z
N MET A 1 35.74 -44.76 6.58
CA MET A 1 36.77 -45.25 7.53
C MET A 1 37.54 -44.05 8.08
N LYS A 2 37.74 -44.13 9.40
CA LYS A 2 38.63 -43.36 10.30
C LYS A 2 38.17 -41.98 10.78
N LYS A 3 37.65 -42.06 12.03
CA LYS A 3 37.55 -41.01 13.05
C LYS A 3 38.92 -40.57 13.52
N SER A 4 39.09 -39.32 13.89
CA SER A 4 40.13 -38.94 14.87
C SER A 4 39.58 -37.83 15.78
N TYR A 5 39.44 -38.17 17.02
CA TYR A 5 39.21 -37.28 18.15
C TYR A 5 40.57 -36.81 18.65
N CYS A 6 40.68 -35.52 19.02
CA CYS A 6 41.76 -35.09 19.94
C CYS A 6 41.12 -34.24 21.05
N ILE A 7 41.13 -34.80 22.24
CA ILE A 7 40.87 -34.18 23.53
C ILE A 7 42.22 -33.62 24.00
N LEU A 8 42.27 -32.38 24.43
CA LEU A 8 43.31 -31.94 25.36
C LEU A 8 42.73 -31.06 26.45
N LEU A 9 43.00 -31.54 27.67
CA LEU A 9 42.64 -30.98 28.96
C LEU A 9 43.57 -29.83 29.36
N GLY A 10 43.00 -28.83 30.09
CA GLY A 10 43.62 -28.29 31.28
C GLY A 10 44.41 -26.99 31.15
N LEU A 11 43.92 -25.93 31.76
CA LEU A 11 44.55 -25.37 32.97
C LEU A 11 43.68 -24.30 33.58
N LEU A 12 43.41 -24.47 34.85
CA LEU A 12 42.76 -23.57 35.77
C LEU A 12 43.73 -22.46 36.19
N ALA A 13 43.35 -21.18 36.07
CA ALA A 13 44.02 -20.11 36.80
C ALA A 13 42.96 -19.10 37.24
N CYS A 14 42.69 -19.09 38.55
CA CYS A 14 42.01 -18.03 39.29
C CYS A 14 42.80 -16.73 39.24
N LEU A 15 42.13 -15.60 39.04
CA LEU A 15 42.50 -14.32 39.65
C LEU A 15 41.37 -13.29 39.52
N SER A 16 40.77 -12.97 40.63
CA SER A 16 40.20 -11.73 41.20
C SER A 16 39.46 -10.68 40.35
N PRO A 17 38.39 -10.08 40.92
CA PRO A 17 37.51 -9.15 40.23
C PRO A 17 38.12 -7.75 40.21
N VAL A 18 38.19 -7.15 39.03
CA VAL A 18 38.32 -5.71 38.91
C VAL A 18 36.93 -5.14 38.65
N PHE A 19 36.43 -4.37 39.61
CA PHE A 19 35.31 -3.47 39.45
C PHE A 19 35.71 -2.39 38.44
N GLY A 20 35.11 -2.45 37.25
CA GLY A 20 35.15 -1.41 36.23
C GLY A 20 33.73 -0.96 35.93
N GLN A 21 33.48 0.30 36.18
CA GLN A 21 32.23 1.01 36.01
C GLN A 21 31.75 1.00 34.56
N GLY A 22 30.45 0.73 34.40
CA GLY A 22 29.50 1.21 33.46
C GLY A 22 29.95 1.67 32.06
N ASP A 23 29.82 0.80 31.10
CA ASP A 23 29.58 1.22 29.74
C ASP A 23 28.12 0.87 29.37
N ALA A 24 27.37 1.91 29.07
CA ALA A 24 26.01 1.78 28.58
C ALA A 24 26.04 0.91 27.33
N ASP A 25 25.48 -0.28 27.44
CA ASP A 25 25.20 -1.14 26.27
C ASP A 25 24.35 -0.36 25.29
N THR A 26 25.00 0.17 24.26
CA THR A 26 24.34 0.66 23.09
C THR A 26 23.76 -0.56 22.38
N VAL A 27 22.52 -0.92 22.70
CA VAL A 27 21.76 -1.90 21.94
C VAL A 27 21.49 -1.30 20.58
N ILE A 28 22.37 -1.59 19.63
CA ILE A 28 22.11 -1.32 18.22
C ILE A 28 21.06 -2.33 17.80
N SER A 29 19.79 -1.92 17.92
CA SER A 29 18.69 -2.62 17.29
C SER A 29 18.87 -2.51 15.78
N ALA A 30 19.45 -3.53 15.17
CA ALA A 30 19.36 -3.70 13.73
C ALA A 30 17.88 -3.93 13.41
N SER A 31 17.19 -2.91 12.93
CA SER A 31 15.88 -3.07 12.34
C SER A 31 16.06 -3.95 11.12
N GLU A 32 15.64 -5.20 11.21
CA GLU A 32 15.54 -6.11 10.07
C GLU A 32 14.57 -5.47 9.08
N GLN A 33 15.11 -4.81 8.07
CA GLN A 33 14.30 -4.18 7.04
C GLN A 33 13.67 -5.28 6.21
N VAL A 34 12.38 -5.53 6.43
CA VAL A 34 11.58 -6.41 5.58
C VAL A 34 11.69 -5.88 4.14
N PRO A 35 12.12 -6.72 3.17
CA PRO A 35 12.33 -6.27 1.81
C PRO A 35 11.02 -5.71 1.24
N ALA A 36 11.11 -4.53 0.63
CA ALA A 36 9.97 -3.83 0.06
C ALA A 36 9.25 -4.71 -0.97
N LYS A 37 7.94 -4.89 -0.83
CA LYS A 37 7.11 -5.62 -1.78
C LYS A 37 6.92 -4.77 -3.04
N ILE A 38 7.52 -5.17 -4.14
CA ILE A 38 7.42 -4.51 -5.45
C ILE A 38 6.50 -5.33 -6.34
N VAL A 39 5.52 -4.69 -6.95
CA VAL A 39 4.68 -5.27 -7.98
C VAL A 39 5.01 -4.65 -9.33
N THR A 40 4.94 -5.47 -10.40
CA THR A 40 5.12 -5.05 -11.77
C THR A 40 3.82 -5.24 -12.53
N ILE A 41 3.34 -4.17 -13.16
CA ILE A 41 2.13 -4.17 -13.97
C ILE A 41 2.55 -3.97 -15.44
N ASN A 42 2.47 -5.03 -16.23
CA ASN A 42 2.76 -4.97 -17.66
C ASN A 42 1.50 -4.61 -18.42
N THR A 43 1.59 -3.58 -19.24
CA THR A 43 0.48 -3.09 -20.07
C THR A 43 0.88 -3.09 -21.55
N SER A 44 -0.08 -2.94 -22.45
CA SER A 44 0.18 -2.82 -23.88
C SER A 44 1.02 -1.59 -24.27
N VAL A 45 1.12 -0.60 -23.38
CA VAL A 45 1.84 0.66 -23.63
C VAL A 45 3.06 0.85 -22.74
N GLY A 46 3.39 -0.13 -21.91
CA GLY A 46 4.59 -0.07 -21.04
C GLY A 46 4.43 -0.78 -19.72
N THR A 47 5.49 -0.76 -18.94
CA THR A 47 5.57 -1.42 -17.65
C THR A 47 5.61 -0.42 -16.51
N LEU A 48 4.77 -0.62 -15.51
CA LEU A 48 4.72 0.14 -14.27
C LEU A 48 5.28 -0.68 -13.12
N LYS A 49 5.96 -0.03 -12.19
CA LYS A 49 6.41 -0.65 -10.94
C LYS A 49 5.86 0.13 -9.75
N ALA A 50 5.29 -0.57 -8.78
CA ALA A 50 4.78 0.04 -7.56
C ALA A 50 5.35 -0.66 -6.33
N LYS A 51 5.73 0.13 -5.33
CA LYS A 51 6.05 -0.35 -3.99
C LYS A 51 4.77 -0.40 -3.17
N LEU A 52 4.48 -1.55 -2.57
CA LEU A 52 3.36 -1.71 -1.65
C LEU A 52 3.79 -1.31 -0.22
N TYR A 53 2.87 -0.69 0.52
CA TYR A 53 3.11 -0.23 1.89
C TYR A 53 2.83 -1.33 2.90
N ASP A 54 3.71 -1.55 3.87
CA ASP A 54 3.59 -2.65 4.84
C ASP A 54 2.55 -2.38 5.94
N ASP A 55 2.19 -1.13 6.16
CA ASP A 55 1.21 -0.69 7.17
C ASP A 55 -0.26 -0.76 6.72
N VAL A 56 -0.52 -1.35 5.55
CA VAL A 56 -1.85 -1.70 5.03
C VAL A 56 -1.92 -3.19 4.64
N PRO A 57 -1.73 -4.09 5.62
CA PRO A 57 -1.44 -5.51 5.36
C PRO A 57 -2.57 -6.26 4.66
N ASN A 58 -3.84 -5.93 4.93
CA ASN A 58 -4.97 -6.61 4.29
C ASN A 58 -5.09 -6.24 2.81
N HIS A 59 -4.93 -4.95 2.46
CA HIS A 59 -4.90 -4.51 1.07
C HIS A 59 -3.74 -5.14 0.31
N VAL A 60 -2.54 -5.13 0.89
CA VAL A 60 -1.35 -5.72 0.29
C VAL A 60 -1.52 -7.21 0.06
N ARG A 61 -1.96 -7.95 1.10
CA ARG A 61 -2.19 -9.39 0.99
C ARG A 61 -3.19 -9.71 -0.11
N THR A 62 -4.37 -9.08 -0.06
CA THR A 62 -5.45 -9.34 -1.02
C THR A 62 -5.03 -8.99 -2.45
N PHE A 63 -4.35 -7.86 -2.64
CA PHE A 63 -3.84 -7.48 -3.96
C PHE A 63 -2.84 -8.50 -4.52
N ILE A 64 -1.88 -8.95 -3.69
CA ILE A 64 -0.87 -9.95 -4.10
C ILE A 64 -1.52 -11.29 -4.41
N GLU A 65 -2.47 -11.76 -3.59
CA GLU A 65 -3.17 -13.02 -3.80
C GLU A 65 -3.95 -13.01 -5.12
N ARG A 66 -4.68 -11.93 -5.42
CA ARG A 66 -5.39 -11.75 -6.69
C ARG A 66 -4.44 -11.69 -7.88
N ALA A 67 -3.34 -10.96 -7.75
CA ALA A 67 -2.31 -10.90 -8.79
C ALA A 67 -1.70 -12.29 -9.07
N LYS A 68 -1.39 -13.07 -8.02
CA LYS A 68 -0.89 -14.44 -8.15
C LYS A 68 -1.89 -15.40 -8.82
N ARG A 69 -3.19 -15.21 -8.58
CA ARG A 69 -4.25 -15.96 -9.27
C ARG A 69 -4.51 -15.46 -10.70
N GLY A 70 -3.81 -14.42 -11.14
CA GLY A 70 -3.96 -13.85 -12.48
C GLY A 70 -5.28 -13.10 -12.70
N GLU A 71 -5.95 -12.67 -11.62
CA GLU A 71 -7.27 -12.04 -11.71
C GLU A 71 -7.24 -10.69 -12.43
N TYR A 72 -6.13 -9.99 -12.41
CA TYR A 72 -5.94 -8.73 -13.14
C TYR A 72 -5.44 -8.93 -14.58
N ASN A 73 -5.04 -10.15 -14.97
CA ASN A 73 -4.49 -10.41 -16.30
C ASN A 73 -5.58 -10.29 -17.38
N GLY A 74 -5.26 -9.59 -18.46
CA GLY A 74 -6.17 -9.39 -19.61
C GLY A 74 -7.34 -8.44 -19.31
N THR A 75 -7.36 -7.78 -18.17
CA THR A 75 -8.34 -6.73 -17.87
C THR A 75 -7.94 -5.40 -18.50
N LEU A 76 -8.90 -4.50 -18.65
CA LEU A 76 -8.73 -3.20 -19.28
C LEU A 76 -8.65 -2.07 -18.23
N PHE A 77 -8.04 -0.96 -18.61
CA PHE A 77 -8.27 0.32 -17.95
C PHE A 77 -9.62 0.87 -18.42
N THR A 78 -10.64 0.64 -17.63
CA THR A 78 -12.05 0.94 -18.00
C THR A 78 -12.45 2.38 -17.72
N ARG A 79 -11.68 3.08 -16.90
CA ARG A 79 -11.91 4.48 -16.56
C ARG A 79 -10.58 5.25 -16.62
N VAL A 80 -10.53 6.23 -17.51
CA VAL A 80 -9.35 7.07 -17.71
C VAL A 80 -9.81 8.52 -17.66
N LEU A 81 -9.40 9.26 -16.64
CA LEU A 81 -9.75 10.65 -16.43
C LEU A 81 -8.47 11.51 -16.37
N PRO A 82 -8.30 12.42 -17.32
CA PRO A 82 -7.18 13.36 -17.31
C PRO A 82 -7.12 14.14 -15.98
N GLU A 83 -5.92 14.43 -15.54
CA GLU A 83 -5.64 15.16 -14.29
C GLU A 83 -6.18 14.49 -13.01
N PHE A 84 -6.68 13.26 -13.10
CA PHE A 84 -7.18 12.51 -11.97
C PHE A 84 -6.53 11.14 -11.87
N MET A 85 -6.99 10.11 -12.62
CA MET A 85 -6.48 8.74 -12.49
C MET A 85 -6.82 7.86 -13.69
N ILE A 86 -6.16 6.71 -13.76
CA ILE A 86 -6.57 5.56 -14.59
C ILE A 86 -6.98 4.41 -13.65
N GLN A 87 -8.10 3.75 -13.94
CA GLN A 87 -8.64 2.64 -13.15
C GLN A 87 -8.85 1.42 -14.02
N GLY A 88 -8.41 0.25 -13.52
CA GLY A 88 -8.49 -1.03 -14.21
C GLY A 88 -8.61 -2.20 -13.27
N GLY A 89 -8.50 -3.41 -13.81
CA GLY A 89 -8.55 -4.65 -13.03
C GLY A 89 -9.93 -5.30 -12.98
N ALA A 90 -11.00 -4.59 -13.34
CA ALA A 90 -12.37 -5.10 -13.26
C ALA A 90 -12.54 -6.42 -14.02
N PRO A 91 -13.05 -7.50 -13.39
CA PRO A 91 -13.16 -8.82 -14.02
C PRO A 91 -14.04 -8.84 -15.27
N ASP A 92 -15.08 -8.02 -15.29
CA ASP A 92 -16.02 -7.88 -16.40
C ASP A 92 -15.42 -7.18 -17.64
N SER A 93 -14.24 -6.60 -17.50
CA SER A 93 -13.49 -6.01 -18.61
C SER A 93 -12.63 -7.01 -19.37
N ARG A 94 -12.44 -8.22 -18.84
CA ARG A 94 -11.62 -9.25 -19.50
C ARG A 94 -12.32 -9.73 -20.77
N ASN A 95 -11.63 -9.62 -21.91
CA ASN A 95 -12.15 -9.98 -23.23
C ASN A 95 -13.44 -9.21 -23.63
N ALA A 96 -13.69 -8.05 -23.02
CA ALA A 96 -14.84 -7.23 -23.34
C ALA A 96 -14.74 -6.75 -24.80
N PRO A 97 -15.80 -6.91 -25.62
CA PRO A 97 -15.80 -6.40 -26.97
C PRO A 97 -15.80 -4.87 -27.00
N ALA A 98 -15.37 -4.29 -28.12
CA ALA A 98 -15.36 -2.84 -28.28
C ALA A 98 -16.78 -2.25 -28.05
N GLY A 99 -16.86 -1.18 -27.25
CA GLY A 99 -18.11 -0.52 -26.90
C GLY A 99 -18.90 -1.18 -25.75
N ALA A 100 -18.45 -2.32 -25.22
CA ALA A 100 -19.09 -2.92 -24.05
C ALA A 100 -18.95 -2.02 -22.80
N ARG A 101 -20.03 -1.91 -22.04
CA ARG A 101 -19.98 -1.30 -20.72
C ARG A 101 -19.37 -2.30 -19.73
N CYS A 102 -18.25 -1.92 -19.12
CA CYS A 102 -17.54 -2.74 -18.13
C CYS A 102 -16.91 -1.84 -17.07
N GLY A 103 -16.27 -2.44 -16.06
CA GLY A 103 -15.65 -1.70 -14.96
C GLY A 103 -16.55 -1.61 -13.72
N PHE A 104 -17.54 -2.50 -13.59
CA PHE A 104 -18.45 -2.52 -12.44
C PHE A 104 -17.80 -3.11 -11.19
N GLY A 105 -16.70 -3.84 -11.34
CA GLY A 105 -16.02 -4.52 -10.24
C GLY A 105 -16.76 -5.75 -9.73
N ASP A 106 -16.38 -6.20 -8.53
CA ASP A 106 -17.00 -7.33 -7.84
C ASP A 106 -17.23 -6.99 -6.37
N ARG A 107 -18.48 -6.83 -5.97
CA ARG A 107 -18.87 -6.50 -4.60
C ARG A 107 -18.44 -7.56 -3.57
N ASN A 108 -18.25 -8.81 -3.99
CA ASN A 108 -17.74 -9.86 -3.11
C ASN A 108 -16.24 -9.69 -2.80
N SER A 109 -15.61 -8.74 -3.45
CA SER A 109 -14.19 -8.40 -3.29
C SER A 109 -13.94 -7.24 -2.32
N GLU A 110 -14.96 -6.79 -1.62
CA GLU A 110 -14.85 -5.66 -0.68
C GLU A 110 -14.14 -6.07 0.60
N ILE A 111 -13.19 -5.23 1.03
CA ILE A 111 -12.52 -5.36 2.32
C ILE A 111 -12.63 -4.07 3.14
N MET A 112 -12.47 -4.20 4.46
CA MET A 112 -12.47 -3.06 5.37
C MET A 112 -11.33 -2.10 5.06
N PRO A 113 -11.54 -0.79 5.23
CA PRO A 113 -10.55 0.23 4.89
C PRO A 113 -9.32 0.16 5.80
N GLU A 114 -8.16 0.46 5.24
CA GLU A 114 -6.90 0.67 5.95
C GLU A 114 -6.35 2.08 5.64
N ILE A 115 -7.19 3.10 5.80
CA ILE A 115 -6.84 4.48 5.50
C ILE A 115 -5.79 4.98 6.50
N ARG A 116 -4.68 5.51 5.99
CA ARG A 116 -3.59 6.09 6.77
C ARG A 116 -3.40 7.56 6.41
N PRO A 117 -3.31 8.48 7.38
CA PRO A 117 -3.19 9.92 7.10
C PRO A 117 -1.96 10.30 6.26
N HIS A 118 -0.88 9.53 6.35
CA HIS A 118 0.36 9.76 5.61
C HIS A 118 0.38 9.10 4.21
N HIS A 119 -0.63 8.28 3.88
CA HIS A 119 -0.83 7.72 2.54
C HIS A 119 -1.96 8.47 1.83
N PHE A 120 -1.63 9.50 1.12
CA PHE A 120 -2.59 10.26 0.32
C PHE A 120 -2.40 9.99 -1.18
N ASN A 121 -3.41 10.32 -1.96
CA ASN A 121 -3.48 10.09 -3.40
C ASN A 121 -2.58 11.04 -4.20
N LYS A 122 -1.27 11.01 -3.94
CA LYS A 122 -0.29 11.75 -4.74
C LYS A 122 -0.09 11.10 -6.11
N ARG A 123 0.48 11.85 -7.05
CA ARG A 123 0.84 11.33 -8.38
C ARG A 123 1.67 10.05 -8.25
N GLY A 124 1.26 9.01 -9.00
CA GLY A 124 1.86 7.69 -8.99
C GLY A 124 1.37 6.76 -7.87
N ALA A 125 0.47 7.20 -6.99
CA ALA A 125 -0.13 6.30 -5.99
C ALA A 125 -0.94 5.19 -6.68
N LEU A 126 -0.69 3.94 -6.26
CA LEU A 126 -1.51 2.77 -6.58
C LEU A 126 -2.48 2.55 -5.42
N ALA A 127 -3.77 2.57 -5.67
CA ALA A 127 -4.79 2.48 -4.63
C ALA A 127 -6.00 1.64 -5.04
N ALA A 128 -6.78 1.19 -4.05
CA ALA A 128 -8.03 0.47 -4.26
C ALA A 128 -9.20 1.46 -4.34
N PRO A 129 -10.08 1.34 -5.34
CA PRO A 129 -11.26 2.17 -5.45
C PRO A 129 -12.30 1.82 -4.38
N ARG A 130 -13.19 2.76 -4.09
CA ARG A 130 -14.37 2.58 -3.25
C ARG A 130 -15.53 3.42 -3.75
N GLN A 131 -16.74 3.04 -3.35
CA GLN A 131 -17.94 3.85 -3.57
C GLN A 131 -17.97 5.06 -2.62
N ASN A 132 -18.81 6.04 -2.96
CA ASN A 132 -19.04 7.22 -2.12
C ASN A 132 -19.60 6.85 -0.73
N ASP A 133 -19.40 7.72 0.23
CA ASP A 133 -19.82 7.50 1.63
C ASP A 133 -21.34 7.28 1.78
N ASP A 134 -22.16 7.88 0.92
CA ASP A 134 -23.63 7.68 0.90
C ASP A 134 -24.01 6.23 0.56
N ILE A 135 -23.24 5.58 -0.32
CA ILE A 135 -23.47 4.19 -0.75
C ILE A 135 -22.67 3.20 0.08
N ASN A 136 -21.51 3.63 0.56
CA ASN A 136 -20.56 2.83 1.29
C ASN A 136 -20.07 3.57 2.56
N PRO A 137 -20.93 3.72 3.57
CA PRO A 137 -20.57 4.42 4.81
C PRO A 137 -19.43 3.75 5.58
N GLN A 138 -19.20 2.46 5.37
CA GLN A 138 -18.09 1.71 5.95
C GLN A 138 -16.77 1.95 5.20
N LYS A 139 -16.78 2.68 4.08
CA LYS A 139 -15.60 3.02 3.26
C LYS A 139 -14.82 1.80 2.78
N LYS A 140 -15.49 0.65 2.58
CA LYS A 140 -14.86 -0.58 2.08
C LYS A 140 -14.22 -0.36 0.72
N SER A 141 -13.08 -0.98 0.50
CA SER A 141 -12.36 -0.96 -0.76
C SER A 141 -12.76 -2.14 -1.65
N ASP A 142 -13.00 -1.89 -2.94
CA ASP A 142 -13.19 -2.94 -3.95
C ASP A 142 -11.81 -3.43 -4.42
N MET A 143 -11.44 -4.63 -4.00
CA MET A 143 -10.15 -5.25 -4.35
C MET A 143 -10.15 -5.97 -5.69
N SER A 144 -11.27 -6.00 -6.42
CA SER A 144 -11.31 -6.49 -7.80
C SER A 144 -10.70 -5.50 -8.80
N GLN A 145 -10.50 -4.26 -8.37
CA GLN A 145 -9.98 -3.17 -9.18
C GLN A 145 -8.84 -2.44 -8.47
N PHE A 146 -8.11 -1.65 -9.21
CA PHE A 146 -7.13 -0.70 -8.72
C PHE A 146 -7.15 0.56 -9.56
N TYR A 147 -6.63 1.67 -9.02
CA TYR A 147 -6.38 2.87 -9.81
C TYR A 147 -4.97 3.42 -9.57
N ILE A 148 -4.47 4.14 -10.55
CA ILE A 148 -3.19 4.83 -10.50
C ILE A 148 -3.44 6.31 -10.69
N VAL A 149 -2.97 7.11 -9.75
CA VAL A 149 -3.20 8.56 -9.73
C VAL A 149 -2.28 9.25 -10.73
N GLN A 150 -2.86 10.02 -11.65
CA GLN A 150 -2.16 11.03 -12.42
C GLN A 150 -2.05 12.32 -11.63
N GLY A 151 -3.17 12.80 -11.10
CA GLY A 151 -3.30 14.03 -10.35
C GLY A 151 -3.13 15.30 -11.20
N LYS A 152 -3.61 16.41 -10.67
CA LYS A 152 -3.41 17.76 -11.19
C LYS A 152 -2.18 18.37 -10.49
N VAL A 153 -1.45 19.22 -11.20
CA VAL A 153 -0.46 20.10 -10.60
C VAL A 153 -1.18 21.40 -10.20
N TYR A 154 -1.16 21.72 -8.93
CA TYR A 154 -1.79 22.92 -8.39
C TYR A 154 -0.75 24.03 -8.23
N THR A 155 -1.14 25.26 -8.51
CA THR A 155 -0.41 26.48 -8.13
C THR A 155 -0.59 26.74 -6.63
N SER A 156 0.28 27.54 -6.03
CA SER A 156 0.15 27.92 -4.61
C SER A 156 -1.22 28.56 -4.30
N GLY A 157 -1.70 29.47 -5.17
CA GLY A 157 -3.00 30.11 -4.96
C GLY A 157 -4.21 29.16 -5.07
N GLU A 158 -4.13 28.11 -5.92
CA GLU A 158 -5.15 27.04 -5.95
C GLU A 158 -5.12 26.21 -4.67
N LEU A 159 -3.92 25.91 -4.13
CA LEU A 159 -3.78 25.19 -2.86
C LEU A 159 -4.35 25.98 -1.69
N ASP A 160 -4.06 27.28 -1.61
CA ASP A 160 -4.60 28.19 -0.60
C ASP A 160 -6.14 28.22 -0.65
N THR A 161 -6.70 28.24 -1.86
CA THR A 161 -8.16 28.19 -2.06
C THR A 161 -8.77 26.87 -1.59
N LEU A 162 -8.14 25.74 -1.92
CA LEU A 162 -8.59 24.42 -1.48
C LEU A 162 -8.51 24.25 0.04
N GLU A 163 -7.46 24.77 0.66
CA GLU A 163 -7.32 24.76 2.12
C GLU A 163 -8.40 25.60 2.79
N MET A 164 -8.70 26.78 2.25
CA MET A 164 -9.76 27.64 2.75
C MET A 164 -11.14 26.94 2.70
N ILE A 165 -11.47 26.30 1.57
CA ILE A 165 -12.72 25.53 1.40
C ILE A 165 -12.77 24.37 2.40
N ALA A 166 -11.71 23.57 2.51
CA ALA A 166 -11.65 22.44 3.43
C ALA A 166 -11.82 22.86 4.91
N ASN A 167 -11.24 24.00 5.30
CA ASN A 167 -11.37 24.54 6.64
C ASN A 167 -12.80 25.06 6.92
N GLN A 168 -13.46 25.63 5.92
CA GLN A 168 -14.84 26.10 6.02
C GLN A 168 -15.81 24.92 6.20
N ASP A 169 -15.68 23.88 5.37
CA ASP A 169 -16.48 22.64 5.48
C ASP A 169 -16.31 21.97 6.84
N ASN A 170 -15.08 21.91 7.37
CA ASN A 170 -14.81 21.35 8.69
C ASN A 170 -15.46 22.17 9.82
N LYS A 171 -15.46 23.48 9.68
CA LYS A 171 -16.11 24.40 10.65
C LYS A 171 -17.64 24.24 10.66
N GLU A 172 -18.26 24.13 9.47
CA GLU A 172 -19.69 23.89 9.34
C GLU A 172 -20.12 22.53 9.91
N LYS A 173 -19.35 21.46 9.61
CA LYS A 173 -19.57 20.12 10.19
C LYS A 173 -19.40 20.09 11.70
N ALA A 174 -18.51 20.89 12.26
CA ALA A 174 -18.36 21.02 13.71
C ALA A 174 -19.56 21.73 14.35
N MET A 175 -20.10 22.77 13.71
CA MET A 175 -21.28 23.49 14.21
C MET A 175 -22.57 22.68 14.12
N GLN A 176 -22.70 21.74 13.18
CA GLN A 176 -23.87 20.84 13.06
C GLN A 176 -23.93 19.75 14.13
N LYS A 177 -22.88 19.56 14.92
CA LYS A 177 -22.82 18.55 15.99
C LYS A 177 -23.27 19.05 17.37
N PHE A 178 -23.61 20.32 17.48
CA PHE A 178 -24.14 20.99 18.68
C PHE A 178 -25.55 21.49 18.41
#